data_e20f1e10491e6aafb67c8f3dcc7e1801
#
_entry.id   e20f1e10491e6aafb67c8f3dcc7e1801
#
_cell.length_a   1.000
_cell.length_b   1.000
_cell.length_c   1.000
_cell.angle_alpha   90.00
_cell.angle_beta   90.00
_cell.angle_gamma   90.00
#
_symmetry.space_group_name_H-M   'P 1'
#
loop_
_entity.id
_entity.type
_entity.pdbx_description
1 polymer ?
#
loop_
_entity_poly.entity_id
_entity_poly.type
_entity_poly.pdbx_seq_one_letter_code
_entity_poly.pdbx_strand_id
1 'polypeptide(L)'
;MSTQTSSAAVVSFNSEPLIVVDAQDHVLGHGTKAELHRGSGTLHRAFSIFLFNPQGDVLLQQRSDQKRLWPAFWSNTCCSHPRRGETYEIATQRRLEEELGVSADLAFTHRFQYQAQYGAAGAEHELCSVYVGRIDRDPTPNPREVADWRWISASALDQWLSERPETLTPWFKLEWGALRSGRYAQALSSVGLEWSANSDATVSSDPSAVVG
;
A
#
# COMPACT_ATOMS: atom_id res chain seq x y z
N MET A 1 -16.60 14.47 31.78
CA MET A 1 -16.71 14.33 30.31
C MET A 1 -16.14 12.98 29.94
N SER A 2 -17.02 12.00 29.68
CA SER A 2 -16.60 10.64 29.30
C SER A 2 -16.17 10.67 27.84
N THR A 3 -14.89 10.49 27.58
CA THR A 3 -14.36 10.20 26.25
C THR A 3 -14.84 8.81 25.86
N GLN A 4 -15.89 8.73 25.06
CA GLN A 4 -16.22 7.51 24.34
C GLN A 4 -15.05 7.23 23.37
N THR A 5 -14.18 6.29 23.72
CA THR A 5 -13.28 5.66 22.76
C THR A 5 -14.17 4.87 21.81
N SER A 6 -14.44 5.45 20.63
CA SER A 6 -15.06 4.72 19.53
C SER A 6 -14.16 3.52 19.22
N SER A 7 -14.66 2.32 19.49
CA SER A 7 -13.96 1.08 19.12
C SER A 7 -13.80 1.10 17.59
N ALA A 8 -12.54 1.09 17.11
CA ALA A 8 -12.25 1.04 15.68
C ALA A 8 -12.98 -0.15 15.02
N ALA A 9 -13.63 0.11 13.89
CA ALA A 9 -14.41 -0.90 13.18
C ALA A 9 -13.51 -2.01 12.61
N VAL A 10 -13.96 -3.25 12.68
CA VAL A 10 -13.36 -4.35 11.91
C VAL A 10 -13.81 -4.21 10.47
N VAL A 11 -12.89 -4.02 9.55
CA VAL A 11 -13.18 -3.78 8.14
C VAL A 11 -12.57 -4.84 7.20
N SER A 12 -11.77 -5.75 7.74
CA SER A 12 -11.15 -6.86 7.02
C SER A 12 -11.51 -8.19 7.67
N PHE A 13 -12.05 -9.11 6.90
CA PHE A 13 -12.59 -10.38 7.39
C PHE A 13 -12.00 -11.57 6.63
N ASN A 14 -11.75 -12.67 7.33
CA ASN A 14 -11.31 -13.93 6.73
C ASN A 14 -12.31 -14.53 5.73
N SER A 15 -13.60 -14.20 5.87
CA SER A 15 -14.70 -14.64 5.02
C SER A 15 -14.93 -13.77 3.77
N GLU A 16 -14.12 -12.72 3.55
CA GLU A 16 -14.26 -11.88 2.35
C GLU A 16 -14.17 -12.72 1.07
N PRO A 17 -15.17 -12.62 0.16
CA PRO A 17 -15.18 -13.37 -1.09
C PRO A 17 -14.28 -12.66 -2.11
N LEU A 18 -13.08 -13.19 -2.35
CA LEU A 18 -12.12 -12.64 -3.29
C LEU A 18 -12.27 -13.31 -4.68
N ILE A 19 -11.70 -12.68 -5.70
CA ILE A 19 -11.83 -13.04 -7.10
C ILE A 19 -10.60 -13.83 -7.54
N VAL A 20 -10.76 -15.14 -7.78
CA VAL A 20 -9.71 -16.01 -8.31
C VAL A 20 -9.58 -15.79 -9.83
N VAL A 21 -8.35 -15.64 -10.30
CA VAL A 21 -8.04 -15.34 -11.71
C VAL A 21 -6.88 -16.17 -12.23
N ASP A 22 -6.71 -16.18 -13.55
CA ASP A 22 -5.48 -16.60 -14.20
C ASP A 22 -4.51 -15.41 -14.41
N ALA A 23 -3.34 -15.67 -14.99
CA ALA A 23 -2.33 -14.65 -15.27
C ALA A 23 -2.78 -13.60 -16.31
N GLN A 24 -3.85 -13.85 -17.07
CA GLN A 24 -4.47 -12.96 -18.04
C GLN A 24 -5.65 -12.18 -17.46
N ASP A 25 -5.92 -12.33 -16.14
CA ASP A 25 -7.04 -11.71 -15.42
C ASP A 25 -8.43 -12.26 -15.79
N HIS A 26 -8.52 -13.46 -16.39
CA HIS A 26 -9.79 -14.12 -16.56
C HIS A 26 -10.28 -14.68 -15.23
N VAL A 27 -11.54 -14.42 -14.89
CA VAL A 27 -12.13 -14.90 -13.63
C VAL A 27 -12.34 -16.41 -13.70
N LEU A 28 -11.69 -17.14 -12.81
CA LEU A 28 -11.81 -18.60 -12.68
C LEU A 28 -12.81 -19.02 -11.58
N GLY A 29 -13.09 -18.12 -10.65
CA GLY A 29 -13.99 -18.41 -9.53
C GLY A 29 -13.84 -17.42 -8.38
N HIS A 30 -14.23 -17.85 -7.19
CA HIS A 30 -14.15 -17.07 -5.96
C HIS A 30 -13.74 -17.99 -4.82
N GLY A 31 -13.07 -17.41 -3.81
CA GLY A 31 -12.73 -18.11 -2.57
C GLY A 31 -12.71 -17.12 -1.41
N THR A 32 -12.75 -17.61 -0.21
CA THR A 32 -12.60 -16.75 0.95
C THR A 32 -11.15 -16.29 1.09
N LYS A 33 -10.95 -15.11 1.64
CA LYS A 33 -9.62 -14.57 1.93
C LYS A 33 -8.76 -15.58 2.70
N ALA A 34 -9.34 -16.24 3.71
CA ALA A 34 -8.62 -17.24 4.49
C ALA A 34 -8.16 -18.45 3.65
N GLU A 35 -8.97 -18.91 2.71
CA GLU A 35 -8.63 -20.06 1.83
C GLU A 35 -7.55 -19.68 0.83
N LEU A 36 -7.71 -18.52 0.16
CA LEU A 36 -6.81 -18.10 -0.90
C LEU A 36 -5.39 -17.75 -0.42
N HIS A 37 -5.23 -17.49 0.88
CA HIS A 37 -3.92 -17.20 1.50
C HIS A 37 -3.30 -18.41 2.24
N ARG A 38 -3.89 -19.63 2.13
CA ARG A 38 -3.31 -20.84 2.73
C ARG A 38 -2.19 -21.42 1.87
N GLY A 39 -1.24 -22.09 2.54
CA GLY A 39 -0.13 -22.76 1.87
C GLY A 39 0.67 -21.77 1.03
N SER A 40 0.81 -22.06 -0.25
CA SER A 40 1.49 -21.20 -1.22
C SER A 40 0.63 -20.05 -1.78
N GLY A 41 -0.63 -19.97 -1.38
CA GLY A 41 -1.61 -19.01 -1.92
C GLY A 41 -2.21 -19.42 -3.27
N THR A 42 -3.42 -18.97 -3.54
CA THR A 42 -4.09 -19.12 -4.84
C THR A 42 -4.10 -17.77 -5.53
N LEU A 43 -3.80 -17.72 -6.84
CA LEU A 43 -3.76 -16.47 -7.58
C LEU A 43 -5.13 -15.79 -7.60
N HIS A 44 -5.17 -14.55 -7.10
CA HIS A 44 -6.39 -13.75 -6.99
C HIS A 44 -6.11 -12.28 -7.26
N ARG A 45 -7.17 -11.52 -7.53
CA ARG A 45 -7.07 -10.07 -7.78
C ARG A 45 -6.72 -9.32 -6.52
N ALA A 46 -5.77 -8.39 -6.67
CA ALA A 46 -5.38 -7.43 -5.64
C ALA A 46 -5.13 -6.04 -6.23
N PHE A 47 -5.00 -5.07 -5.36
CA PHE A 47 -4.56 -3.74 -5.72
C PHE A 47 -3.64 -3.14 -4.66
N SER A 48 -2.78 -2.25 -5.12
CA SER A 48 -1.93 -1.40 -4.31
C SER A 48 -2.13 0.06 -4.69
N ILE A 49 -2.10 0.93 -3.69
CA ILE A 49 -2.27 2.39 -3.85
C ILE A 49 -1.06 3.08 -3.25
N PHE A 50 -0.54 4.07 -3.98
CA PHE A 50 0.45 5.03 -3.51
C PHE A 50 -0.18 6.41 -3.52
N LEU A 51 -0.36 7.02 -2.35
CA LEU A 51 -0.81 8.40 -2.26
C LEU A 51 0.38 9.33 -2.03
N PHE A 52 0.34 10.45 -2.72
CA PHE A 52 1.33 11.51 -2.61
C PHE A 52 0.72 12.77 -1.99
N ASN A 53 1.52 13.52 -1.24
CA ASN A 53 1.18 14.86 -0.80
C ASN A 53 1.53 15.91 -1.88
N PRO A 54 1.16 17.20 -1.70
CA PRO A 54 1.52 18.27 -2.64
C PRO A 54 3.03 18.48 -2.83
N GLN A 55 3.86 18.01 -1.89
CA GLN A 55 5.32 18.08 -1.96
C GLN A 55 5.94 16.91 -2.74
N GLY A 56 5.13 15.91 -3.10
CA GLY A 56 5.57 14.71 -3.79
C GLY A 56 6.10 13.61 -2.86
N ASP A 57 5.94 13.77 -1.54
CA ASP A 57 6.23 12.70 -0.60
C ASP A 57 5.16 11.61 -0.69
N VAL A 58 5.57 10.36 -0.52
CA VAL A 58 4.68 9.21 -0.53
C VAL A 58 4.21 8.85 0.88
N LEU A 59 2.93 8.52 1.01
CA LEU A 59 2.35 8.03 2.25
C LEU A 59 2.63 6.54 2.42
N LEU A 60 3.38 6.19 3.45
CA LEU A 60 3.56 4.80 3.89
C LEU A 60 2.70 4.49 5.09
N GLN A 61 2.29 3.22 5.22
CA GLN A 61 1.65 2.70 6.42
C GLN A 61 2.51 1.59 7.06
N GLN A 62 2.50 1.53 8.39
CA GLN A 62 2.91 0.36 9.12
C GLN A 62 1.68 -0.51 9.37
N ARG A 63 1.71 -1.74 8.91
CA ARG A 63 0.62 -2.71 9.07
C ARG A 63 0.39 -2.97 10.56
N SER A 64 -0.87 -3.06 10.97
CA SER A 64 -1.22 -3.44 12.34
C SER A 64 -0.57 -4.79 12.73
N ASP A 65 -0.20 -4.93 13.99
CA ASP A 65 0.26 -6.19 14.59
C ASP A 65 -0.79 -7.30 14.59
N GLN A 66 -2.08 -6.94 14.38
CA GLN A 66 -3.19 -7.88 14.24
C GLN A 66 -3.29 -8.53 12.84
N LYS A 67 -2.49 -8.07 11.86
CA LYS A 67 -2.45 -8.68 10.52
C LYS A 67 -1.84 -10.07 10.58
N ARG A 68 -2.50 -11.06 9.97
CA ARG A 68 -2.03 -12.45 9.93
C ARG A 68 -0.72 -12.61 9.17
N LEU A 69 -0.57 -11.89 8.06
CA LEU A 69 0.61 -11.92 7.19
C LEU A 69 1.32 -10.57 7.27
N TRP A 70 2.64 -10.58 7.46
CA TRP A 70 3.50 -9.40 7.62
C TRP A 70 2.96 -8.37 8.63
N PRO A 71 2.67 -8.77 9.91
CA PRO A 71 2.34 -7.81 10.97
C PRO A 71 3.51 -6.86 11.23
N ALA A 72 3.21 -5.61 11.52
CA ALA A 72 4.17 -4.54 11.83
C ALA A 72 5.17 -4.17 10.72
N PHE A 73 5.06 -4.74 9.52
CA PHE A 73 5.87 -4.33 8.37
C PHE A 73 5.37 -3.01 7.79
N TRP A 74 6.30 -2.23 7.26
CA TRP A 74 5.97 -1.05 6.48
C TRP A 74 5.61 -1.42 5.04
N SER A 75 4.68 -0.70 4.45
CA SER A 75 4.14 -0.93 3.11
C SER A 75 3.74 0.38 2.46
N ASN A 76 3.34 0.31 1.18
CA ASN A 76 2.69 1.39 0.47
C ASN A 76 1.40 1.85 1.19
N THR A 77 0.77 2.89 0.68
CA THR A 77 -0.36 3.56 1.34
C THR A 77 -1.51 2.63 1.69
N CYS A 78 -1.94 1.77 0.75
CA CYS A 78 -3.03 0.81 0.97
C CYS A 78 -2.89 -0.37 0.03
N CYS A 79 -3.09 -1.60 0.55
CA CYS A 79 -3.09 -2.84 -0.22
C CYS A 79 -4.31 -3.66 0.16
N SER A 80 -5.07 -4.13 -0.80
CA SER A 80 -6.24 -4.97 -0.53
C SER A 80 -6.74 -5.66 -1.80
N HIS A 81 -7.96 -6.18 -1.72
CA HIS A 81 -8.57 -6.99 -2.75
C HIS A 81 -9.94 -6.45 -3.14
N PRO A 82 -10.31 -6.48 -4.43
CA PRO A 82 -11.71 -6.39 -4.84
C PRO A 82 -12.47 -7.61 -4.33
N ARG A 83 -13.63 -7.38 -3.74
CA ARG A 83 -14.55 -8.45 -3.36
C ARG A 83 -15.37 -8.87 -4.58
N ARG A 84 -15.95 -10.07 -4.52
CA ARG A 84 -16.90 -10.53 -5.54
C ARG A 84 -17.96 -9.46 -5.83
N GLY A 85 -18.07 -9.06 -7.10
CA GLY A 85 -19.02 -8.02 -7.56
C GLY A 85 -18.51 -6.58 -7.47
N GLU A 86 -17.33 -6.35 -6.90
CA GLU A 86 -16.69 -5.02 -6.89
C GLU A 86 -15.83 -4.82 -8.14
N THR A 87 -15.85 -3.59 -8.66
CA THR A 87 -14.81 -3.08 -9.57
C THR A 87 -13.58 -2.63 -8.76
N TYR A 88 -12.45 -2.43 -9.42
CA TYR A 88 -11.28 -1.83 -8.77
C TYR A 88 -11.57 -0.43 -8.21
N GLU A 89 -12.36 0.38 -8.94
CA GLU A 89 -12.76 1.72 -8.51
C GLU A 89 -13.52 1.68 -7.17
N ILE A 90 -14.55 0.82 -7.07
CA ILE A 90 -15.32 0.66 -5.82
C ILE A 90 -14.41 0.15 -4.69
N ALA A 91 -13.60 -0.88 -4.96
CA ALA A 91 -12.78 -1.52 -3.94
C ALA A 91 -11.68 -0.60 -3.41
N THR A 92 -11.02 0.17 -4.26
CA THR A 92 -9.96 1.10 -3.87
C THR A 92 -10.49 2.24 -3.02
N GLN A 93 -11.61 2.87 -3.41
CA GLN A 93 -12.24 3.93 -2.61
C GLN A 93 -12.71 3.40 -1.26
N ARG A 94 -13.39 2.25 -1.24
CA ARG A 94 -13.82 1.61 0.00
C ARG A 94 -12.65 1.40 0.97
N ARG A 95 -11.52 0.89 0.49
CA ARG A 95 -10.38 0.59 1.36
C ARG A 95 -9.61 1.82 1.82
N LEU A 96 -9.50 2.84 0.99
CA LEU A 96 -8.94 4.12 1.43
C LEU A 96 -9.75 4.74 2.56
N GLU A 97 -11.07 4.71 2.46
CA GLU A 97 -11.95 5.19 3.52
C GLU A 97 -11.88 4.31 4.78
N GLU A 98 -11.96 2.98 4.63
CA GLU A 98 -11.95 2.03 5.73
C GLU A 98 -10.62 1.99 6.52
N GLU A 99 -9.47 2.10 5.82
CA GLU A 99 -8.15 2.01 6.44
C GLU A 99 -7.60 3.35 6.89
N LEU A 100 -7.83 4.41 6.10
CA LEU A 100 -7.13 5.69 6.25
C LEU A 100 -8.06 6.91 6.40
N GLY A 101 -9.39 6.73 6.24
CA GLY A 101 -10.35 7.83 6.33
C GLY A 101 -10.16 8.89 5.23
N VAL A 102 -9.63 8.52 4.08
CA VAL A 102 -9.40 9.41 2.94
C VAL A 102 -10.04 8.88 1.67
N SER A 103 -10.25 9.77 0.70
CA SER A 103 -10.61 9.46 -0.67
C SER A 103 -9.66 10.20 -1.61
N ALA A 104 -9.40 9.65 -2.79
CA ALA A 104 -8.54 10.25 -3.80
C ALA A 104 -8.95 9.82 -5.20
N ASP A 105 -8.77 10.70 -6.18
CA ASP A 105 -8.78 10.29 -7.57
C ASP A 105 -7.54 9.45 -7.85
N LEU A 106 -7.74 8.28 -8.45
CA LEU A 106 -6.69 7.30 -8.67
C LEU A 106 -6.39 7.11 -10.15
N ALA A 107 -5.10 7.15 -10.50
CA ALA A 107 -4.61 6.79 -11.82
C ALA A 107 -3.97 5.41 -11.79
N PHE A 108 -4.37 4.52 -12.71
CA PHE A 108 -3.73 3.22 -12.90
C PHE A 108 -2.32 3.39 -13.49
N THR A 109 -1.35 2.65 -12.97
CA THR A 109 0.03 2.68 -13.47
C THR A 109 0.42 1.40 -14.20
N HIS A 110 0.32 0.27 -13.54
CA HIS A 110 0.66 -1.04 -14.10
C HIS A 110 0.02 -2.18 -13.30
N ARG A 111 0.12 -3.38 -13.86
CA ARG A 111 -0.27 -4.62 -13.20
C ARG A 111 0.91 -5.59 -13.23
N PHE A 112 1.06 -6.36 -12.17
CA PHE A 112 2.08 -7.40 -12.10
C PHE A 112 1.56 -8.58 -11.26
N GLN A 113 2.17 -9.73 -11.45
CA GLN A 113 1.91 -10.92 -10.63
C GLN A 113 3.09 -11.14 -9.69
N TYR A 114 2.79 -11.47 -8.44
CA TYR A 114 3.81 -11.88 -7.48
C TYR A 114 3.29 -12.96 -6.55
N GLN A 115 4.23 -13.67 -5.94
CA GLN A 115 3.98 -14.62 -4.87
C GLN A 115 5.01 -14.40 -3.77
N ALA A 116 4.55 -14.38 -2.52
CA ALA A 116 5.41 -14.24 -1.36
C ALA A 116 4.92 -15.12 -0.22
N GLN A 117 5.83 -15.89 0.37
CA GLN A 117 5.54 -16.80 1.47
C GLN A 117 5.87 -16.13 2.81
N TYR A 118 4.95 -16.22 3.78
CA TYR A 118 5.17 -15.77 5.15
C TYR A 118 5.21 -16.96 6.12
N GLY A 119 6.31 -17.70 6.10
CA GLY A 119 6.49 -18.89 6.92
C GLY A 119 5.37 -19.90 6.76
N ALA A 120 4.92 -20.50 7.86
CA ALA A 120 3.78 -21.43 7.89
C ALA A 120 2.42 -20.72 7.95
N ALA A 121 2.38 -19.40 8.17
CA ALA A 121 1.13 -18.65 8.31
C ALA A 121 0.35 -18.52 7.00
N GLY A 122 1.03 -18.58 5.84
CA GLY A 122 0.41 -18.50 4.52
C GLY A 122 1.22 -17.70 3.52
N ALA A 123 0.59 -17.32 2.42
CA ALA A 123 1.23 -16.57 1.34
C ALA A 123 0.28 -15.57 0.69
N GLU A 124 0.85 -14.54 0.09
CA GLU A 124 0.21 -13.75 -0.95
C GLU A 124 0.54 -14.37 -2.31
N HIS A 125 -0.45 -14.50 -3.18
CA HIS A 125 -0.28 -14.86 -4.57
C HIS A 125 -1.29 -14.05 -5.38
N GLU A 126 -0.82 -12.93 -5.92
CA GLU A 126 -1.69 -11.87 -6.40
C GLU A 126 -1.39 -11.44 -7.82
N LEU A 127 -2.46 -11.16 -8.56
CA LEU A 127 -2.43 -10.31 -9.74
C LEU A 127 -2.80 -8.89 -9.29
N CYS A 128 -1.77 -8.10 -8.98
CA CYS A 128 -1.90 -6.80 -8.32
C CYS A 128 -1.92 -5.65 -9.33
N SER A 129 -2.96 -4.81 -9.26
CA SER A 129 -3.10 -3.57 -10.03
C SER A 129 -2.63 -2.39 -9.17
N VAL A 130 -1.64 -1.64 -9.65
CA VAL A 130 -1.01 -0.52 -8.92
C VAL A 130 -1.61 0.80 -9.37
N TYR A 131 -2.02 1.59 -8.38
CA TYR A 131 -2.62 2.91 -8.57
C TYR A 131 -1.82 3.98 -7.84
N VAL A 132 -1.88 5.19 -8.34
CA VAL A 132 -1.36 6.39 -7.68
C VAL A 132 -2.46 7.41 -7.51
N GLY A 133 -2.37 8.22 -6.46
CA GLY A 133 -3.31 9.29 -6.18
C GLY A 133 -2.62 10.42 -5.42
N ARG A 134 -3.34 11.53 -5.25
CA ARG A 134 -2.88 12.67 -4.45
C ARG A 134 -3.91 13.05 -3.41
N ILE A 135 -3.43 13.36 -2.22
CA ILE A 135 -4.23 13.98 -1.15
C ILE A 135 -3.46 15.16 -0.56
N ASP A 136 -4.20 16.12 -0.04
CA ASP A 136 -3.66 17.35 0.57
C ASP A 136 -3.87 17.41 2.09
N ARG A 137 -4.27 16.28 2.68
CA ARG A 137 -4.52 16.15 4.12
C ARG A 137 -3.90 14.87 4.68
N ASP A 138 -3.62 14.87 5.96
CA ASP A 138 -3.19 13.67 6.67
C ASP A 138 -4.31 12.65 6.79
N PRO A 139 -3.98 11.34 6.80
CA PRO A 139 -4.95 10.28 7.01
C PRO A 139 -5.46 10.25 8.45
N THR A 140 -6.63 9.64 8.63
CA THR A 140 -7.16 9.26 9.95
C THR A 140 -7.25 7.74 10.00
N PRO A 141 -6.16 7.05 10.35
CA PRO A 141 -6.07 5.61 10.16
C PRO A 141 -6.95 4.83 11.14
N ASN A 142 -7.48 3.71 10.66
CA ASN A 142 -8.10 2.68 11.50
C ASN A 142 -6.99 1.87 12.20
N PRO A 143 -6.85 1.92 13.53
CA PRO A 143 -5.75 1.26 14.24
C PRO A 143 -5.79 -0.27 14.19
N ARG A 144 -6.90 -0.87 13.75
CA ARG A 144 -6.97 -2.31 13.47
C ARG A 144 -6.27 -2.72 12.18
N GLU A 145 -6.10 -1.76 11.26
CA GLU A 145 -5.46 -1.98 9.96
C GLU A 145 -4.05 -1.41 9.93
N VAL A 146 -3.86 -0.22 10.51
CA VAL A 146 -2.66 0.60 10.42
C VAL A 146 -2.19 0.98 11.83
N ALA A 147 -0.96 0.55 12.18
CA ALA A 147 -0.34 0.86 13.47
C ALA A 147 0.33 2.23 13.49
N ASP A 148 0.94 2.63 12.37
CA ASP A 148 1.62 3.91 12.19
C ASP A 148 1.61 4.31 10.71
N TRP A 149 1.85 5.57 10.41
CA TRP A 149 1.96 6.09 9.05
C TRP A 149 2.95 7.25 8.99
N ARG A 150 3.46 7.54 7.80
CA ARG A 150 4.32 8.69 7.57
C ARG A 150 4.37 9.12 6.12
N TRP A 151 4.61 10.40 5.91
CA TRP A 151 5.08 10.92 4.64
C TRP A 151 6.60 10.74 4.54
N ILE A 152 7.10 10.36 3.37
CA ILE A 152 8.52 10.15 3.11
C ILE A 152 8.86 10.57 1.69
N SER A 153 9.99 11.29 1.52
CA SER A 153 10.47 11.62 0.18
C SER A 153 10.95 10.37 -0.57
N ALA A 154 10.91 10.43 -1.90
CA ALA A 154 11.35 9.31 -2.74
C ALA A 154 12.80 8.91 -2.45
N SER A 155 13.70 9.87 -2.28
CA SER A 155 15.12 9.63 -1.96
C SER A 155 15.31 8.96 -0.59
N ALA A 156 14.60 9.43 0.44
CA ALA A 156 14.67 8.81 1.77
C ALA A 156 14.09 7.40 1.77
N LEU A 157 13.07 7.13 0.94
CA LEU A 157 12.52 5.80 0.77
C LEU A 157 13.49 4.88 0.01
N ASP A 158 14.14 5.36 -1.05
CA ASP A 158 15.19 4.60 -1.76
C ASP A 158 16.33 4.22 -0.80
N GLN A 159 16.74 5.15 0.06
CA GLN A 159 17.72 4.87 1.12
C GLN A 159 17.21 3.81 2.09
N TRP A 160 15.96 3.91 2.57
CA TRP A 160 15.38 2.91 3.48
C TRP A 160 15.32 1.52 2.85
N LEU A 161 14.94 1.42 1.57
CA LEU A 161 14.96 0.15 0.84
C LEU A 161 16.36 -0.47 0.77
N SER A 162 17.38 0.36 0.63
CA SER A 162 18.78 -0.10 0.60
C SER A 162 19.30 -0.55 1.96
N GLU A 163 18.95 0.17 3.02
CA GLU A 163 19.53 -0.04 4.36
C GLU A 163 18.77 -1.08 5.19
N ARG A 164 17.44 -1.13 5.07
CA ARG A 164 16.57 -1.95 5.94
C ARG A 164 15.42 -2.60 5.17
N PRO A 165 15.71 -3.34 4.06
CA PRO A 165 14.67 -3.95 3.21
C PRO A 165 13.82 -5.00 3.92
N GLU A 166 14.32 -5.58 5.01
CA GLU A 166 13.62 -6.59 5.82
C GLU A 166 12.43 -6.02 6.60
N THR A 167 12.37 -4.70 6.79
CA THR A 167 11.25 -4.02 7.46
C THR A 167 10.07 -3.74 6.53
N LEU A 168 10.25 -3.98 5.24
CA LEU A 168 9.31 -3.64 4.17
C LEU A 168 8.65 -4.90 3.60
N THR A 169 7.36 -4.80 3.25
CA THR A 169 6.65 -5.92 2.64
C THR A 169 7.23 -6.29 1.27
N PRO A 170 7.19 -7.58 0.87
CA PRO A 170 7.76 -8.03 -0.41
C PRO A 170 7.19 -7.32 -1.63
N TRP A 171 5.85 -7.16 -1.70
CA TRP A 171 5.18 -6.51 -2.83
C TRP A 171 5.55 -5.04 -2.95
N PHE A 172 5.59 -4.31 -1.82
CA PHE A 172 5.97 -2.91 -1.82
C PHE A 172 7.36 -2.67 -2.42
N LYS A 173 8.33 -3.54 -2.11
CA LYS A 173 9.68 -3.47 -2.72
C LYS A 173 9.64 -3.64 -4.23
N LEU A 174 8.82 -4.57 -4.73
CA LEU A 174 8.65 -4.80 -6.17
C LEU A 174 7.97 -3.62 -6.86
N GLU A 175 6.90 -3.11 -6.25
CA GLU A 175 6.10 -1.99 -6.77
C GLU A 175 6.89 -0.70 -6.82
N TRP A 176 7.58 -0.36 -5.72
CA TRP A 176 8.41 0.84 -5.66
C TRP A 176 9.55 0.76 -6.68
N GLY A 177 10.24 -0.36 -6.77
CA GLY A 177 11.27 -0.61 -7.78
C GLY A 177 10.73 -0.43 -9.20
N ALA A 178 9.54 -0.96 -9.49
CA ALA A 178 8.89 -0.79 -10.80
C ALA A 178 8.49 0.66 -11.09
N LEU A 179 8.01 1.40 -10.09
CA LEU A 179 7.72 2.83 -10.23
C LEU A 179 9.01 3.61 -10.51
N ARG A 180 10.05 3.42 -9.71
CA ARG A 180 11.33 4.15 -9.83
C ARG A 180 12.10 3.81 -11.12
N SER A 181 11.92 2.62 -11.69
CA SER A 181 12.58 2.16 -12.92
C SER A 181 12.02 2.75 -14.22
N GLY A 182 11.38 3.93 -14.20
CA GLY A 182 10.97 4.66 -15.41
C GLY A 182 9.50 5.07 -15.46
N ARG A 183 8.69 4.74 -14.43
CA ARG A 183 7.28 5.14 -14.36
C ARG A 183 7.01 6.29 -13.40
N TYR A 184 8.00 6.69 -12.59
CA TYR A 184 7.78 7.60 -11.47
C TYR A 184 7.33 9.00 -11.93
N ALA A 185 8.01 9.58 -12.90
CA ALA A 185 7.64 10.88 -13.46
C ALA A 185 6.22 10.87 -14.06
N GLN A 186 5.88 9.82 -14.82
CA GLN A 186 4.54 9.66 -15.39
C GLN A 186 3.49 9.46 -14.30
N ALA A 187 3.78 8.67 -13.27
CA ALA A 187 2.89 8.44 -12.13
C ALA A 187 2.58 9.75 -11.41
N LEU A 188 3.59 10.56 -11.09
CA LEU A 188 3.39 11.88 -10.48
C LEU A 188 2.61 12.83 -11.40
N SER A 189 2.95 12.90 -12.68
CA SER A 189 2.25 13.74 -13.66
C SER A 189 0.76 13.38 -13.77
N SER A 190 0.41 12.09 -13.69
CA SER A 190 -0.98 11.64 -13.76
C SER A 190 -1.86 12.11 -12.58
N VAL A 191 -1.23 12.55 -11.50
CA VAL A 191 -1.90 13.10 -10.31
C VAL A 191 -1.61 14.59 -10.09
N GLY A 192 -1.14 15.28 -11.13
CA GLY A 192 -0.90 16.72 -11.13
C GLY A 192 0.32 17.14 -10.31
N LEU A 193 1.32 16.27 -10.20
CA LEU A 193 2.61 16.57 -9.56
C LEU A 193 3.73 16.55 -10.61
N GLU A 194 4.69 17.46 -10.47
CA GLU A 194 5.90 17.48 -11.28
C GLU A 194 7.05 16.83 -10.50
N TRP A 195 7.78 15.94 -11.16
CA TRP A 195 9.01 15.42 -10.62
C TRP A 195 10.21 16.06 -11.34
N SER A 196 11.13 16.64 -10.56
CA SER A 196 12.43 17.03 -11.07
C SER A 196 13.52 16.21 -10.37
N ALA A 197 14.50 15.73 -11.11
CA ALA A 197 15.65 14.99 -10.55
C ALA A 197 16.44 15.80 -9.50
N ASN A 198 16.27 17.13 -9.46
CA ASN A 198 16.89 18.02 -8.47
C ASN A 198 16.12 18.07 -7.13
N SER A 199 14.87 17.66 -7.07
CA SER A 199 14.11 17.64 -5.81
C SER A 199 14.58 16.53 -4.85
N ASP A 200 15.27 15.52 -5.35
CA ASP A 200 15.87 14.45 -4.55
C ASP A 200 17.21 14.88 -3.87
N ALA A 201 17.76 16.04 -4.20
CA ALA A 201 19.10 16.47 -3.76
C ALA A 201 19.12 17.39 -2.53
N THR A 202 17.97 17.80 -1.98
CA THR A 202 17.90 18.72 -0.83
C THR A 202 17.61 18.02 0.48
N VAL A 203 18.47 17.10 0.91
CA VAL A 203 18.73 16.92 2.34
C VAL A 203 20.00 17.73 2.65
N SER A 204 19.81 19.00 2.92
CA SER A 204 20.84 19.89 3.43
C SER A 204 21.39 19.29 4.72
N SER A 205 22.66 18.92 4.69
CA SER A 205 23.51 18.77 5.85
C SER A 205 23.59 20.13 6.57
N ASP A 206 22.81 20.34 7.61
CA ASP A 206 23.06 21.37 8.60
C ASP A 206 23.93 20.77 9.73
N PRO A 207 25.24 21.09 9.81
CA PRO A 207 26.13 20.56 10.84
C PRO A 207 26.15 21.41 12.12
N SER A 208 25.14 22.27 12.38
CA SER A 208 25.16 23.21 13.48
C SER A 208 24.07 23.00 14.53
N ALA A 209 24.01 21.80 15.14
CA ALA A 209 23.25 21.57 16.38
C ALA A 209 23.98 20.64 17.32
N VAL A 210 25.25 20.98 17.64
CA VAL A 210 25.92 20.52 18.85
C VAL A 210 26.47 21.77 19.50
N VAL A 211 25.86 22.21 20.59
CA VAL A 211 26.42 22.77 21.84
C VAL A 211 25.28 23.36 22.69
N GLY A 212 25.12 22.83 23.91
CA GLY A 212 24.32 23.42 24.97
C GLY A 212 23.77 22.36 25.88
#